data_60bd7acf33c69b3e017832f2dc560349
#
_entry.id   60bd7acf33c69b3e017832f2dc560349
#
_cell.length_a   1.000
_cell.length_b   1.000
_cell.length_c   1.000
_cell.angle_alpha   90.00
_cell.angle_beta   90.00
_cell.angle_gamma   90.00
#
_symmetry.space_group_name_H-M   'P 1'
#
loop_
_entity.id
_entity.type
_entity.pdbx_description
1 polymer ?
#
loop_
_entity_poly.entity_id
_entity_poly.type
_entity_poly.pdbx_seq_one_letter_code
_entity_poly.pdbx_strand_id
1 'polypeptide(L)'
;LTQAKIIQNPMQQASRMFAVVVLMLASIFAANAAKAQITPESFADLAESVSPAVVNITTSTTINARDNNQGNTPFDDLFRDFQDRNGEPRPERRGSALGSGFIISADGYVVTNNHVIVDADEIVIELFDGNFLDAVIVGRDERTDLALLKVEADEPLPFVNFGDSDIMRVGDWVLAIGNPLGQGFSVSAGIVSARGRTLAGAYDDYIQTDAAINKGNSGGPLFNLKGEVIGVNTAILSPSGGSIGIGFSMASAVVENVISQLQEFGETRRGWLGVRISDITKDLVEEFGLENTDGVYITDVPEGPAKDAGLLTNDIILTFDGQDVRNARELVSLVALAPVGGSVRVVVFRDGSTQTLLVTLGRLEDALQASAGTTLDTPDGPAAEQLETNGMLLAVLTEEMRDRFMIGDETNGVVILQVEEGSEVADKGLRPGDVIVEVAQAAVQTPADVLDRISSARDAGRRSVLLLVRSQGSGRFVALSISE
;
A
#
# COMPACT_ATOMS: atom_id res chain seq x y z
N LEU A 1 67.76 -8.94 -63.77
CA LEU A 1 66.41 -9.00 -63.29
C LEU A 1 66.14 -7.80 -62.35
N THR A 2 65.51 -6.73 -62.90
CA THR A 2 65.27 -5.44 -62.27
C THR A 2 63.92 -5.51 -61.54
N GLN A 3 63.91 -5.43 -60.22
CA GLN A 3 62.69 -5.30 -59.47
C GLN A 3 62.12 -3.88 -59.57
N ALA A 4 60.99 -3.72 -60.23
CA ALA A 4 60.23 -2.47 -60.24
C ALA A 4 59.61 -2.20 -58.88
N LYS A 5 60.11 -1.21 -58.17
CA LYS A 5 59.56 -0.71 -56.95
C LYS A 5 58.28 0.06 -57.30
N ILE A 6 57.10 -0.52 -56.96
CA ILE A 6 55.83 0.17 -57.11
C ILE A 6 55.78 1.28 -56.07
N ILE A 7 56.03 2.52 -56.52
CA ILE A 7 55.84 3.72 -55.69
C ILE A 7 54.35 3.97 -55.59
N GLN A 8 53.73 3.58 -54.44
CA GLN A 8 52.35 3.89 -54.18
C GLN A 8 52.17 5.40 -53.94
N ASN A 9 51.35 6.00 -54.78
CA ASN A 9 51.09 7.44 -54.78
C ASN A 9 50.47 7.88 -53.43
N PRO A 10 51.15 8.76 -52.64
CA PRO A 10 50.71 9.15 -51.31
C PRO A 10 49.30 9.79 -51.26
N MET A 11 48.85 10.42 -52.36
CA MET A 11 47.52 10.92 -52.56
C MET A 11 46.45 9.81 -52.59
N GLN A 12 46.76 8.64 -53.16
CA GLN A 12 45.81 7.51 -53.17
C GLN A 12 45.71 6.84 -51.79
N GLN A 13 46.76 6.84 -50.96
CA GLN A 13 46.73 6.35 -49.62
C GLN A 13 45.93 7.29 -48.72
N ALA A 14 46.10 8.61 -48.82
CA ALA A 14 45.35 9.62 -48.10
C ALA A 14 43.83 9.56 -48.42
N SER A 15 43.49 9.40 -49.71
CA SER A 15 42.11 9.25 -50.17
C SER A 15 41.44 7.97 -49.62
N ARG A 16 42.18 6.84 -49.56
CA ARG A 16 41.66 5.59 -48.98
C ARG A 16 41.49 5.68 -47.48
N MET A 17 42.42 6.32 -46.75
CA MET A 17 42.25 6.55 -45.32
C MET A 17 41.05 7.46 -45.02
N PHE A 18 40.86 8.54 -45.80
CA PHE A 18 39.71 9.41 -45.66
C PHE A 18 38.38 8.67 -45.91
N ALA A 19 38.31 7.83 -46.95
CA ALA A 19 37.12 7.01 -47.23
C ALA A 19 36.82 6.01 -46.10
N VAL A 20 37.84 5.38 -45.49
CA VAL A 20 37.65 4.47 -44.34
C VAL A 20 37.17 5.22 -43.11
N VAL A 21 37.69 6.42 -42.81
CA VAL A 21 37.24 7.26 -41.69
C VAL A 21 35.79 7.71 -41.90
N VAL A 22 35.41 8.11 -43.10
CA VAL A 22 34.02 8.50 -43.43
C VAL A 22 33.09 7.29 -43.30
N LEU A 23 33.51 6.10 -43.72
CA LEU A 23 32.70 4.87 -43.56
C LEU A 23 32.56 4.47 -42.07
N MET A 24 33.60 4.60 -41.25
CA MET A 24 33.53 4.38 -39.80
C MET A 24 32.61 5.38 -39.13
N LEU A 25 32.71 6.66 -39.46
CA LEU A 25 31.82 7.68 -38.94
C LEU A 25 30.35 7.45 -39.34
N ALA A 26 30.12 7.06 -40.60
CA ALA A 26 28.79 6.70 -41.08
C ALA A 26 28.21 5.45 -40.37
N SER A 27 29.08 4.44 -40.09
CA SER A 27 28.67 3.24 -39.33
C SER A 27 28.35 3.57 -37.89
N ILE A 28 29.08 4.45 -37.21
CA ILE A 28 28.81 4.93 -35.85
C ILE A 28 27.53 5.74 -35.84
N PHE A 29 27.26 6.58 -36.83
CA PHE A 29 26.01 7.34 -36.94
C PHE A 29 24.82 6.44 -37.22
N ALA A 30 24.94 5.42 -38.09
CA ALA A 30 23.89 4.43 -38.32
C ALA A 30 23.61 3.56 -37.09
N ALA A 31 24.64 3.19 -36.33
CA ALA A 31 24.46 2.44 -35.06
C ALA A 31 23.79 3.25 -33.96
N ASN A 32 23.97 4.59 -33.93
CA ASN A 32 23.25 5.46 -32.99
C ASN A 32 21.82 5.78 -33.48
N ALA A 33 21.57 5.85 -34.79
CA ALA A 33 20.22 6.03 -35.32
C ALA A 33 19.30 4.80 -35.04
N ALA A 34 19.88 3.60 -35.00
CA ALA A 34 19.16 2.36 -34.67
C ALA A 34 18.71 2.28 -33.18
N LYS A 35 19.22 3.15 -32.30
CA LYS A 35 18.80 3.23 -30.89
C LYS A 35 17.67 4.25 -30.62
N ALA A 36 17.19 4.96 -31.62
CA ALA A 36 16.20 6.03 -31.48
C ALA A 36 14.76 5.54 -31.71
N GLN A 37 14.46 4.27 -31.44
CA GLN A 37 13.06 3.80 -31.44
C GLN A 37 12.48 4.00 -30.05
N ILE A 38 12.01 5.23 -29.79
CA ILE A 38 11.61 5.68 -28.45
C ILE A 38 10.09 5.51 -28.22
N THR A 39 9.31 5.37 -29.27
CA THR A 39 7.86 5.14 -29.15
C THR A 39 7.45 3.98 -30.05
N PRO A 40 6.60 3.04 -29.57
CA PRO A 40 6.03 2.03 -30.44
C PRO A 40 5.14 2.69 -31.50
N GLU A 41 5.23 2.27 -32.75
CA GLU A 41 4.35 2.76 -33.82
C GLU A 41 2.88 2.39 -33.57
N SER A 42 2.63 1.26 -32.91
CA SER A 42 1.32 0.74 -32.55
C SER A 42 1.43 -0.18 -31.34
N PHE A 43 0.35 -0.29 -30.57
CA PHE A 43 0.20 -1.28 -29.50
C PHE A 43 -0.66 -2.47 -29.96
N ALA A 44 -1.09 -2.52 -31.25
CA ALA A 44 -2.05 -3.50 -31.73
C ALA A 44 -1.56 -4.94 -31.56
N ASP A 45 -0.33 -5.24 -31.99
CA ASP A 45 0.25 -6.60 -31.90
C ASP A 45 0.38 -7.06 -30.44
N LEU A 46 0.79 -6.13 -29.54
CA LEU A 46 0.87 -6.41 -28.12
C LEU A 46 -0.51 -6.70 -27.55
N ALA A 47 -1.48 -5.82 -27.81
CA ALA A 47 -2.86 -5.99 -27.34
C ALA A 47 -3.45 -7.30 -27.82
N GLU A 48 -3.29 -7.66 -29.10
CA GLU A 48 -3.75 -8.93 -29.68
C GLU A 48 -3.13 -10.14 -28.97
N SER A 49 -1.86 -10.08 -28.65
CA SER A 49 -1.13 -11.18 -28.01
C SER A 49 -1.53 -11.44 -26.56
N VAL A 50 -1.88 -10.40 -25.77
CA VAL A 50 -2.16 -10.53 -24.33
C VAL A 50 -3.65 -10.53 -23.99
N SER A 51 -4.52 -9.98 -24.86
CA SER A 51 -5.96 -9.93 -24.62
C SER A 51 -6.62 -11.30 -24.37
N PRO A 52 -6.19 -12.41 -25.00
CA PRO A 52 -6.80 -13.72 -24.74
C PRO A 52 -6.66 -14.20 -23.28
N ALA A 53 -5.71 -13.69 -22.52
CA ALA A 53 -5.53 -14.01 -21.12
C ALA A 53 -6.31 -13.07 -20.17
N VAL A 54 -6.89 -11.98 -20.68
CA VAL A 54 -7.70 -11.05 -19.88
C VAL A 54 -9.15 -11.54 -19.87
N VAL A 55 -9.77 -11.49 -18.70
CA VAL A 55 -11.13 -11.99 -18.50
C VAL A 55 -12.04 -10.92 -17.92
N ASN A 56 -13.33 -11.05 -18.19
CA ASN A 56 -14.38 -10.30 -17.52
C ASN A 56 -14.93 -11.12 -16.35
N ILE A 57 -15.18 -10.48 -15.22
CA ILE A 57 -15.71 -11.11 -14.01
C ILE A 57 -17.07 -10.51 -13.71
N THR A 58 -18.07 -11.37 -13.68
CA THR A 58 -19.42 -11.03 -13.27
C THR A 58 -19.73 -11.75 -11.97
N THR A 59 -20.17 -11.00 -10.95
CA THR A 59 -20.58 -11.56 -9.68
C THR A 59 -22.08 -11.37 -9.47
N SER A 60 -22.73 -12.30 -8.80
CA SER A 60 -24.11 -12.17 -8.36
C SER A 60 -24.21 -12.33 -6.84
N THR A 61 -25.01 -11.46 -6.22
CA THR A 61 -25.27 -11.47 -4.78
C THR A 61 -26.78 -11.50 -4.53
N THR A 62 -27.23 -12.41 -3.66
CA THR A 62 -28.63 -12.52 -3.23
C THR A 62 -28.88 -11.54 -2.08
N ILE A 63 -29.46 -10.39 -2.35
CA ILE A 63 -29.75 -9.38 -1.34
C ILE A 63 -30.96 -9.79 -0.50
N ASN A 64 -30.75 -10.24 0.73
CA ASN A 64 -31.79 -10.40 1.72
C ASN A 64 -32.24 -9.03 2.23
N ALA A 65 -33.50 -8.67 2.08
CA ALA A 65 -34.10 -7.36 2.36
C ALA A 65 -34.07 -6.91 3.84
N ARG A 66 -33.19 -7.47 4.69
CA ARG A 66 -33.14 -7.19 6.15
C ARG A 66 -31.89 -6.47 6.66
N ASP A 67 -30.82 -6.37 5.87
CA ASP A 67 -29.58 -5.72 6.32
C ASP A 67 -29.37 -4.36 5.63
N ASN A 68 -30.05 -3.35 6.15
CA ASN A 68 -29.95 -1.97 5.65
C ASN A 68 -28.98 -1.11 6.50
N ASN A 69 -27.99 -1.73 7.17
CA ASN A 69 -27.09 -0.99 8.06
C ASN A 69 -25.66 -1.59 8.07
N GLN A 70 -24.94 -1.49 6.93
CA GLN A 70 -23.50 -1.75 6.92
C GLN A 70 -22.76 -0.61 6.23
N GLY A 71 -21.64 -0.25 6.84
CA GLY A 71 -20.89 0.98 6.65
C GLY A 71 -20.41 1.21 5.21
N ASN A 72 -20.51 2.46 4.78
CA ASN A 72 -20.02 2.95 3.51
C ASN A 72 -18.48 2.85 3.45
N THR A 73 -17.96 1.99 2.59
CA THR A 73 -16.57 2.13 2.14
C THR A 73 -16.51 3.19 1.03
N PRO A 74 -15.37 3.87 0.80
CA PRO A 74 -15.20 4.81 -0.31
C PRO A 74 -15.50 4.22 -1.68
N PHE A 75 -15.52 2.87 -1.79
CA PHE A 75 -15.84 2.12 -2.98
C PHE A 75 -17.35 1.88 -3.17
N ASP A 76 -18.14 1.84 -2.10
CA ASP A 76 -19.59 1.62 -2.16
C ASP A 76 -20.32 2.79 -2.84
N ASP A 77 -19.88 4.01 -2.62
CA ASP A 77 -20.44 5.20 -3.29
C ASP A 77 -20.16 5.15 -4.80
N LEU A 78 -19.04 4.56 -5.19
CA LEU A 78 -18.68 4.36 -6.60
C LEU A 78 -19.62 3.35 -7.29
N PHE A 79 -20.10 2.33 -6.57
CA PHE A 79 -21.02 1.32 -7.10
C PHE A 79 -22.50 1.71 -7.04
N ARG A 80 -22.92 2.50 -6.04
CA ARG A 80 -24.33 2.94 -5.89
C ARG A 80 -24.82 3.81 -7.04
N ASP A 81 -24.02 4.74 -7.52
CA ASP A 81 -24.38 5.64 -8.63
C ASP A 81 -24.65 4.91 -9.96
N PHE A 82 -24.15 3.67 -10.10
CA PHE A 82 -24.37 2.86 -11.29
C PHE A 82 -25.69 2.10 -11.26
N GLN A 83 -26.16 1.68 -10.08
CA GLN A 83 -27.42 0.93 -9.92
C GLN A 83 -28.69 1.79 -10.08
N ASP A 84 -28.63 3.06 -9.74
CA ASP A 84 -29.82 3.95 -9.72
C ASP A 84 -30.29 4.43 -11.11
N ARG A 85 -29.53 4.17 -12.18
CA ARG A 85 -29.87 4.66 -13.54
C ARG A 85 -30.77 3.76 -14.38
N ASN A 86 -31.01 2.50 -14.00
CA ASN A 86 -31.87 1.60 -14.75
C ASN A 86 -33.12 1.23 -13.92
N GLY A 87 -34.10 2.16 -13.88
CA GLY A 87 -35.38 1.95 -13.19
C GLY A 87 -36.28 0.97 -13.87
N GLU A 88 -36.35 -0.28 -13.40
CA GLU A 88 -37.54 -1.12 -13.50
C GLU A 88 -37.63 -2.05 -12.26
N PRO A 89 -38.82 -2.23 -11.64
CA PRO A 89 -38.97 -3.04 -10.44
C PRO A 89 -39.08 -4.54 -10.82
N ARG A 90 -38.04 -5.32 -10.40
CA ARG A 90 -38.14 -6.81 -10.40
C ARG A 90 -38.17 -7.36 -8.98
N PRO A 91 -38.97 -8.41 -8.71
CA PRO A 91 -38.91 -9.14 -7.45
C PRO A 91 -37.61 -9.96 -7.42
N GLU A 92 -36.90 -9.92 -6.32
CA GLU A 92 -35.54 -10.42 -6.06
C GLU A 92 -34.45 -9.59 -6.79
N ARG A 93 -33.95 -8.58 -6.08
CA ARG A 93 -32.77 -7.82 -6.54
C ARG A 93 -31.53 -8.71 -6.42
N ARG A 94 -31.06 -9.26 -7.52
CA ARG A 94 -29.69 -9.74 -7.65
C ARG A 94 -28.81 -8.53 -7.93
N GLY A 95 -27.94 -8.18 -6.98
CA GLY A 95 -26.84 -7.26 -7.24
C GLY A 95 -25.88 -7.96 -8.20
N SER A 96 -25.41 -7.30 -9.26
CA SER A 96 -24.31 -7.79 -10.09
C SER A 96 -23.20 -6.76 -10.10
N ALA A 97 -21.98 -7.16 -9.75
CA ALA A 97 -20.78 -6.35 -9.94
C ALA A 97 -20.02 -6.84 -11.16
N LEU A 98 -19.33 -5.91 -11.82
CA LEU A 98 -18.52 -6.17 -13.01
C LEU A 98 -17.09 -5.72 -12.75
N GLY A 99 -16.14 -6.60 -13.02
CA GLY A 99 -14.71 -6.32 -12.92
C GLY A 99 -13.94 -7.07 -14.00
N SER A 100 -12.64 -6.93 -13.97
CA SER A 100 -11.72 -7.66 -14.84
C SER A 100 -10.80 -8.56 -14.02
N GLY A 101 -10.15 -9.48 -14.71
CA GLY A 101 -9.09 -10.32 -14.18
C GLY A 101 -8.16 -10.75 -15.29
N PHE A 102 -7.18 -11.58 -14.96
CA PHE A 102 -6.30 -12.18 -15.96
C PHE A 102 -5.82 -13.56 -15.50
N ILE A 103 -5.64 -14.43 -16.46
CA ILE A 103 -5.22 -15.82 -16.28
C ILE A 103 -3.71 -15.84 -16.16
N ILE A 104 -3.18 -16.48 -15.11
CA ILE A 104 -1.74 -16.59 -14.82
C ILE A 104 -1.17 -17.99 -15.06
N SER A 105 -2.02 -18.97 -15.39
CA SER A 105 -1.57 -20.35 -15.64
C SER A 105 -2.51 -21.08 -16.56
N ALA A 106 -2.00 -22.03 -17.33
CA ALA A 106 -2.77 -22.81 -18.30
C ALA A 106 -3.85 -23.70 -17.66
N ASP A 107 -3.73 -24.01 -16.39
CA ASP A 107 -4.70 -24.78 -15.61
C ASP A 107 -5.81 -23.94 -14.98
N GLY A 108 -5.83 -22.60 -15.22
CA GLY A 108 -6.97 -21.75 -14.92
C GLY A 108 -6.93 -20.99 -13.59
N TYR A 109 -5.75 -20.60 -13.09
CA TYR A 109 -5.67 -19.60 -12.03
C TYR A 109 -5.89 -18.20 -12.58
N VAL A 110 -6.75 -17.41 -11.92
CA VAL A 110 -7.13 -16.06 -12.32
C VAL A 110 -6.91 -15.08 -11.17
N VAL A 111 -6.24 -13.97 -11.47
CA VAL A 111 -6.01 -12.88 -10.53
C VAL A 111 -7.01 -11.76 -10.76
N THR A 112 -7.53 -11.18 -9.67
CA THR A 112 -8.41 -10.02 -9.69
C THR A 112 -8.30 -9.23 -8.37
N ASN A 113 -9.10 -8.17 -8.20
CA ASN A 113 -9.22 -7.48 -6.92
C ASN A 113 -10.22 -8.18 -5.99
N ASN A 114 -9.97 -8.09 -4.68
CA ASN A 114 -10.88 -8.61 -3.65
C ASN A 114 -12.24 -7.90 -3.68
N HIS A 115 -12.26 -6.56 -3.84
CA HIS A 115 -13.52 -5.81 -3.89
C HIS A 115 -14.44 -6.19 -5.06
N VAL A 116 -13.90 -6.81 -6.13
CA VAL A 116 -14.71 -7.32 -7.26
C VAL A 116 -15.56 -8.53 -6.83
N ILE A 117 -15.07 -9.32 -5.85
CA ILE A 117 -15.66 -10.61 -5.50
C ILE A 117 -16.13 -10.73 -4.04
N VAL A 118 -15.98 -9.68 -3.22
CA VAL A 118 -16.11 -9.75 -1.75
C VAL A 118 -17.45 -10.29 -1.28
N ASP A 119 -18.56 -9.89 -1.88
CA ASP A 119 -19.93 -10.29 -1.50
C ASP A 119 -20.59 -11.21 -2.51
N ALA A 120 -19.80 -11.90 -3.33
CA ALA A 120 -20.31 -12.74 -4.40
C ALA A 120 -20.79 -14.10 -3.88
N ASP A 121 -22.04 -14.47 -4.18
CA ASP A 121 -22.56 -15.83 -4.03
C ASP A 121 -22.13 -16.72 -5.23
N GLU A 122 -22.07 -16.13 -6.42
CA GLU A 122 -21.62 -16.78 -7.66
C GLU A 122 -20.61 -15.88 -8.39
N ILE A 123 -19.59 -16.47 -8.95
CA ILE A 123 -18.57 -15.80 -9.77
C ILE A 123 -18.51 -16.49 -11.12
N VAL A 124 -18.77 -15.73 -12.18
CA VAL A 124 -18.72 -16.21 -13.58
C VAL A 124 -17.65 -15.42 -14.32
N ILE A 125 -16.76 -16.12 -14.98
CA ILE A 125 -15.69 -15.57 -15.81
C ILE A 125 -16.07 -15.72 -17.27
N GLU A 126 -16.07 -14.60 -18.00
CA GLU A 126 -16.20 -14.56 -19.45
C GLU A 126 -14.81 -14.45 -20.06
N LEU A 127 -14.44 -15.42 -20.86
CA LEU A 127 -13.19 -15.47 -21.61
C LEU A 127 -13.24 -14.53 -22.82
N PHE A 128 -12.08 -14.24 -23.39
CA PHE A 128 -11.95 -13.37 -24.56
C PHE A 128 -12.75 -13.87 -25.79
N ASP A 129 -12.92 -15.17 -25.95
CA ASP A 129 -13.69 -15.81 -27.02
C ASP A 129 -15.21 -15.84 -26.79
N GLY A 130 -15.69 -15.30 -25.62
CA GLY A 130 -17.07 -15.23 -25.22
C GLY A 130 -17.60 -16.50 -24.52
N ASN A 131 -16.73 -17.46 -24.18
CA ASN A 131 -17.11 -18.61 -23.36
C ASN A 131 -17.19 -18.20 -21.88
N PHE A 132 -18.07 -18.83 -21.11
CA PHE A 132 -18.29 -18.59 -19.70
C PHE A 132 -17.87 -19.80 -18.88
N LEU A 133 -17.15 -19.54 -17.79
CA LEU A 133 -16.68 -20.53 -16.82
C LEU A 133 -17.06 -20.10 -15.39
N ASP A 134 -17.53 -21.06 -14.60
CA ASP A 134 -17.74 -20.84 -13.17
C ASP A 134 -16.40 -20.81 -12.46
N ALA A 135 -16.23 -19.85 -11.55
CA ALA A 135 -15.01 -19.69 -10.78
C ALA A 135 -15.21 -19.94 -9.29
N VAL A 136 -14.23 -20.54 -8.66
CA VAL A 136 -14.18 -20.71 -7.22
C VAL A 136 -13.06 -19.84 -6.62
N ILE A 137 -13.30 -19.31 -5.43
CA ILE A 137 -12.30 -18.53 -4.69
C ILE A 137 -11.26 -19.50 -4.11
N VAL A 138 -10.00 -19.35 -4.49
CA VAL A 138 -8.85 -20.04 -3.88
C VAL A 138 -8.44 -19.35 -2.58
N GLY A 139 -8.37 -18.02 -2.63
CA GLY A 139 -8.05 -17.18 -1.47
C GLY A 139 -8.18 -15.70 -1.82
N ARG A 140 -8.23 -14.88 -0.77
CA ARG A 140 -8.32 -13.43 -0.91
C ARG A 140 -7.52 -12.72 0.16
N ASP A 141 -7.07 -11.51 -0.15
CA ASP A 141 -6.38 -10.62 0.76
C ASP A 141 -7.01 -9.23 0.73
N GLU A 142 -7.72 -8.90 1.80
CA GLU A 142 -8.43 -7.63 1.94
C GLU A 142 -7.46 -6.44 2.06
N ARG A 143 -6.25 -6.68 2.59
CA ARG A 143 -5.28 -5.60 2.86
C ARG A 143 -4.57 -5.07 1.62
N THR A 144 -4.36 -5.93 0.63
CA THR A 144 -3.80 -5.54 -0.68
C THR A 144 -4.86 -5.48 -1.76
N ASP A 145 -6.12 -5.78 -1.40
CA ASP A 145 -7.25 -5.83 -2.32
C ASP A 145 -7.02 -6.79 -3.50
N LEU A 146 -6.46 -7.98 -3.22
CA LEU A 146 -6.17 -9.01 -4.21
C LEU A 146 -6.97 -10.28 -3.94
N ALA A 147 -7.31 -11.01 -5.00
CA ALA A 147 -7.96 -12.31 -4.93
C ALA A 147 -7.43 -13.26 -6.02
N LEU A 148 -7.39 -14.53 -5.67
CA LEU A 148 -7.05 -15.62 -6.55
C LEU A 148 -8.27 -16.52 -6.75
N LEU A 149 -8.66 -16.71 -8.00
CA LEU A 149 -9.75 -17.57 -8.41
C LEU A 149 -9.21 -18.78 -9.17
N LYS A 150 -10.02 -19.84 -9.26
CA LYS A 150 -9.74 -21.02 -10.07
C LYS A 150 -10.95 -21.33 -10.94
N VAL A 151 -10.70 -21.54 -12.23
CA VAL A 151 -11.68 -22.07 -13.19
C VAL A 151 -11.25 -23.43 -13.69
N GLU A 152 -12.22 -24.25 -14.07
CA GLU A 152 -11.98 -25.53 -14.73
C GLU A 152 -12.31 -25.37 -16.22
N ALA A 153 -11.37 -25.75 -17.08
CA ALA A 153 -11.53 -25.71 -18.53
C ALA A 153 -11.09 -27.05 -19.15
N ASP A 154 -11.75 -27.47 -20.23
CA ASP A 154 -11.43 -28.71 -20.93
C ASP A 154 -10.11 -28.66 -21.71
N GLU A 155 -9.65 -27.42 -22.07
CA GLU A 155 -8.42 -27.18 -22.79
C GLU A 155 -7.54 -26.20 -22.01
N PRO A 156 -6.19 -26.25 -22.18
CA PRO A 156 -5.28 -25.28 -21.57
C PRO A 156 -5.65 -23.85 -21.96
N LEU A 157 -5.77 -22.98 -20.95
CA LEU A 157 -6.13 -21.58 -21.15
C LEU A 157 -4.90 -20.72 -21.54
N PRO A 158 -5.11 -19.68 -22.37
CA PRO A 158 -4.08 -18.65 -22.58
C PRO A 158 -3.79 -17.93 -21.26
N PHE A 159 -2.53 -17.66 -20.99
CA PHE A 159 -2.12 -17.01 -19.75
C PHE A 159 -0.99 -15.99 -19.98
N VAL A 160 -0.77 -15.10 -19.04
CA VAL A 160 0.30 -14.11 -19.03
C VAL A 160 1.22 -14.30 -17.83
N ASN A 161 2.46 -13.82 -17.97
CA ASN A 161 3.45 -13.87 -16.90
C ASN A 161 3.56 -12.51 -16.22
N PHE A 162 4.00 -12.53 -14.96
CA PHE A 162 4.38 -11.31 -14.27
C PHE A 162 5.74 -10.81 -14.78
N GLY A 163 5.90 -9.50 -14.80
CA GLY A 163 7.15 -8.79 -15.04
C GLY A 163 7.59 -8.08 -13.77
N ASP A 164 8.85 -7.76 -13.70
CA ASP A 164 9.45 -7.08 -12.55
C ASP A 164 9.05 -5.59 -12.52
N SER A 165 8.16 -5.23 -11.57
CA SER A 165 7.73 -3.84 -11.36
C SER A 165 8.86 -2.95 -10.83
N ASP A 166 9.90 -3.52 -10.18
CA ASP A 166 10.95 -2.73 -9.54
C ASP A 166 11.93 -2.10 -10.54
N ILE A 167 12.05 -2.68 -11.73
CA ILE A 167 12.86 -2.12 -12.81
C ILE A 167 12.13 -1.08 -13.67
N MET A 168 10.80 -0.95 -13.53
CA MET A 168 10.01 0.03 -14.29
C MET A 168 10.36 1.46 -13.88
N ARG A 169 10.45 2.35 -14.85
CA ARG A 169 10.83 3.75 -14.64
C ARG A 169 9.67 4.68 -14.96
N VAL A 170 9.63 5.82 -14.31
CA VAL A 170 8.72 6.91 -14.71
C VAL A 170 8.99 7.28 -16.16
N GLY A 171 7.92 7.28 -16.97
CA GLY A 171 7.97 7.50 -18.41
C GLY A 171 7.97 6.23 -19.28
N ASP A 172 8.13 5.04 -18.70
CA ASP A 172 7.99 3.79 -19.47
C ASP A 172 6.52 3.57 -19.87
N TRP A 173 6.30 3.12 -21.11
CA TRP A 173 4.98 2.85 -21.65
C TRP A 173 4.32 1.65 -20.97
N VAL A 174 3.01 1.77 -20.74
CA VAL A 174 2.17 0.73 -20.17
C VAL A 174 0.84 0.61 -20.89
N LEU A 175 0.24 -0.58 -20.80
CA LEU A 175 -1.03 -0.92 -21.41
C LEU A 175 -1.96 -1.50 -20.34
N ALA A 176 -3.09 -0.86 -20.11
CA ALA A 176 -4.14 -1.39 -19.25
C ALA A 176 -5.22 -2.02 -20.10
N ILE A 177 -5.60 -3.26 -19.78
CA ILE A 177 -6.66 -3.99 -20.45
C ILE A 177 -7.71 -4.42 -19.44
N GLY A 178 -8.98 -4.35 -19.83
CA GLY A 178 -10.10 -4.75 -19.01
C GLY A 178 -11.41 -4.67 -19.79
N ASN A 179 -12.53 -4.87 -19.10
CA ASN A 179 -13.85 -4.75 -19.67
C ASN A 179 -14.67 -3.63 -19.00
N PRO A 180 -14.36 -2.36 -19.29
CA PRO A 180 -15.06 -1.25 -18.66
C PRO A 180 -16.55 -1.26 -19.01
N LEU A 181 -17.41 -1.23 -17.99
CA LEU A 181 -18.86 -1.13 -18.12
C LEU A 181 -19.52 -2.36 -18.80
N GLY A 182 -18.82 -3.48 -18.92
CA GLY A 182 -19.37 -4.68 -19.60
C GLY A 182 -19.62 -4.46 -21.10
N GLN A 183 -18.93 -3.51 -21.74
CA GLN A 183 -19.13 -3.18 -23.17
C GLN A 183 -18.15 -3.94 -24.09
N GLY A 184 -17.43 -4.93 -23.55
CA GLY A 184 -16.39 -5.68 -24.24
C GLY A 184 -14.98 -5.23 -23.84
N PHE A 185 -14.00 -6.00 -24.26
CA PHE A 185 -12.60 -5.77 -23.94
C PHE A 185 -12.11 -4.42 -24.49
N SER A 186 -11.42 -3.68 -23.65
CA SER A 186 -10.94 -2.33 -23.94
C SER A 186 -9.49 -2.20 -23.53
N VAL A 187 -8.72 -1.50 -24.38
CA VAL A 187 -7.29 -1.28 -24.21
C VAL A 187 -7.05 0.21 -24.03
N SER A 188 -6.31 0.60 -23.01
CA SER A 188 -5.84 1.96 -22.82
C SER A 188 -4.34 1.99 -22.62
N ALA A 189 -3.64 2.91 -23.31
CA ALA A 189 -2.21 3.10 -23.21
C ALA A 189 -1.88 4.37 -22.41
N GLY A 190 -0.78 4.33 -21.70
CA GLY A 190 -0.25 5.43 -20.92
C GLY A 190 1.20 5.16 -20.53
N ILE A 191 1.67 5.86 -19.50
CA ILE A 191 3.01 5.69 -18.96
C ILE A 191 2.97 5.41 -17.47
N VAL A 192 4.06 4.93 -16.92
CA VAL A 192 4.33 4.98 -15.49
C VAL A 192 4.51 6.45 -15.10
N SER A 193 3.55 7.05 -14.40
CA SER A 193 3.60 8.45 -13.97
C SER A 193 4.37 8.62 -12.65
N ALA A 194 4.30 7.63 -11.75
CA ALA A 194 5.06 7.55 -10.50
C ALA A 194 5.10 6.11 -9.99
N ARG A 195 5.98 5.84 -9.02
CA ARG A 195 6.12 4.55 -8.32
C ARG A 195 6.07 4.75 -6.81
N GLY A 196 5.87 3.65 -6.07
CA GLY A 196 5.84 3.68 -4.61
C GLY A 196 4.73 4.57 -4.05
N ARG A 197 3.60 4.66 -4.75
CA ARG A 197 2.45 5.43 -4.28
C ARG A 197 1.68 4.64 -3.24
N THR A 198 1.18 5.38 -2.28
CA THR A 198 0.39 4.85 -1.16
C THR A 198 -0.93 5.59 -1.12
N LEU A 199 -2.01 4.88 -0.91
CA LEU A 199 -3.36 5.44 -0.80
C LEU A 199 -3.81 5.45 0.66
N ALA A 200 -4.16 4.30 1.21
CA ALA A 200 -4.64 4.18 2.58
C ALA A 200 -4.09 2.93 3.30
N GLY A 201 -3.60 1.94 2.58
CA GLY A 201 -3.13 0.66 3.11
C GLY A 201 -1.68 0.71 3.63
N ALA A 202 -1.40 -0.10 4.64
CA ALA A 202 -0.03 -0.25 5.18
C ALA A 202 0.90 -1.01 4.21
N TYR A 203 0.34 -1.78 3.28
CA TYR A 203 1.06 -2.62 2.31
C TYR A 203 0.99 -2.08 0.89
N ASP A 204 0.57 -0.83 0.72
CA ASP A 204 0.43 -0.20 -0.58
C ASP A 204 1.80 0.01 -1.24
N ASP A 205 1.94 -0.52 -2.43
CA ASP A 205 2.98 -0.17 -3.38
C ASP A 205 2.34 -0.05 -4.77
N TYR A 206 1.83 1.15 -5.07
CA TYR A 206 1.13 1.38 -6.32
C TYR A 206 2.02 2.04 -7.37
N ILE A 207 1.88 1.54 -8.58
CA ILE A 207 2.29 2.23 -9.80
C ILE A 207 1.18 3.21 -10.16
N GLN A 208 1.51 4.50 -10.25
CA GLN A 208 0.61 5.51 -10.79
C GLN A 208 0.76 5.54 -12.33
N THR A 209 -0.36 5.56 -13.05
CA THR A 209 -0.38 5.65 -14.52
C THR A 209 -1.43 6.64 -15.00
N ASP A 210 -1.21 7.22 -16.17
CA ASP A 210 -2.19 8.03 -16.91
C ASP A 210 -2.97 7.22 -17.95
N ALA A 211 -2.68 5.92 -18.12
CA ALA A 211 -3.57 5.02 -18.82
C ALA A 211 -4.97 5.11 -18.23
N ALA A 212 -5.99 5.21 -19.07
CA ALA A 212 -7.36 5.41 -18.61
C ALA A 212 -7.87 4.19 -17.86
N ILE A 213 -7.91 4.26 -16.53
CA ILE A 213 -8.57 3.29 -15.67
C ILE A 213 -9.96 3.81 -15.33
N ASN A 214 -10.98 2.98 -15.53
CA ASN A 214 -12.37 3.28 -15.24
C ASN A 214 -13.03 2.07 -14.57
N LYS A 215 -14.29 2.23 -14.11
CA LYS A 215 -15.11 1.13 -13.59
C LYS A 215 -15.12 -0.02 -14.60
N GLY A 216 -14.80 -1.23 -14.14
CA GLY A 216 -14.69 -2.46 -14.93
C GLY A 216 -13.26 -2.84 -15.33
N ASN A 217 -12.27 -1.91 -15.28
CA ASN A 217 -10.86 -2.29 -15.45
C ASN A 217 -10.23 -2.77 -14.12
N SER A 218 -10.90 -2.58 -12.98
CA SER A 218 -10.42 -3.07 -11.67
C SER A 218 -10.22 -4.58 -11.70
N GLY A 219 -9.09 -5.05 -11.17
CA GLY A 219 -8.65 -6.44 -11.23
C GLY A 219 -7.96 -6.83 -12.54
N GLY A 220 -8.07 -6.02 -13.58
CA GLY A 220 -7.38 -6.25 -14.85
C GLY A 220 -5.89 -5.91 -14.78
N PRO A 221 -5.08 -6.42 -15.73
CA PRO A 221 -3.63 -6.24 -15.75
C PRO A 221 -3.20 -4.87 -16.28
N LEU A 222 -2.07 -4.39 -15.76
CA LEU A 222 -1.24 -3.35 -16.34
C LEU A 222 0.00 -4.03 -16.94
N PHE A 223 0.19 -3.92 -18.26
CA PHE A 223 1.28 -4.55 -18.99
C PHE A 223 2.43 -3.59 -19.29
N ASN A 224 3.65 -4.12 -19.33
CA ASN A 224 4.78 -3.46 -19.97
C ASN A 224 4.79 -3.76 -21.49
N LEU A 225 5.73 -3.19 -22.23
CA LEU A 225 5.86 -3.40 -23.68
C LEU A 225 6.29 -4.82 -24.11
N LYS A 226 6.63 -5.68 -23.15
CA LYS A 226 6.94 -7.09 -23.42
C LYS A 226 5.73 -8.01 -23.27
N GLY A 227 4.58 -7.47 -22.83
CA GLY A 227 3.38 -8.26 -22.50
C GLY A 227 3.44 -8.92 -21.13
N GLU A 228 4.32 -8.46 -20.26
CA GLU A 228 4.41 -8.92 -18.88
C GLU A 228 3.57 -8.03 -17.98
N VAL A 229 2.86 -8.62 -17.00
CA VAL A 229 2.02 -7.90 -16.04
C VAL A 229 2.91 -7.25 -14.98
N ILE A 230 2.93 -5.93 -14.93
CA ILE A 230 3.68 -5.16 -13.94
C ILE A 230 2.80 -4.62 -12.81
N GLY A 231 1.49 -4.84 -12.89
CA GLY A 231 0.57 -4.45 -11.83
C GLY A 231 -0.87 -4.87 -12.09
N VAL A 232 -1.69 -4.79 -11.04
CA VAL A 232 -3.15 -5.03 -11.07
C VAL A 232 -3.86 -3.70 -10.89
N ASN A 233 -4.68 -3.31 -11.87
CA ASN A 233 -5.44 -2.07 -11.82
C ASN A 233 -6.44 -2.11 -10.67
N THR A 234 -6.34 -1.19 -9.70
CA THR A 234 -7.10 -1.26 -8.45
C THR A 234 -7.98 -0.03 -8.26
N ALA A 235 -7.42 1.17 -8.39
CA ALA A 235 -8.11 2.40 -8.00
C ALA A 235 -7.83 3.56 -8.95
N ILE A 236 -8.70 4.59 -8.86
CA ILE A 236 -8.48 5.90 -9.49
C ILE A 236 -8.65 7.01 -8.46
N LEU A 237 -7.93 8.10 -8.62
CA LEU A 237 -8.25 9.35 -7.95
C LEU A 237 -9.17 10.15 -8.89
N SER A 238 -10.42 10.33 -8.50
CA SER A 238 -11.41 11.00 -9.36
C SER A 238 -12.50 11.68 -8.54
N PRO A 239 -12.73 13.01 -8.75
CA PRO A 239 -13.85 13.72 -8.13
C PRO A 239 -15.23 13.33 -8.71
N SER A 240 -15.26 12.78 -9.92
CA SER A 240 -16.48 12.48 -10.67
C SER A 240 -16.71 10.99 -10.93
N GLY A 241 -15.81 10.11 -10.48
CA GLY A 241 -15.86 8.67 -10.73
C GLY A 241 -15.36 8.22 -12.11
N GLY A 242 -14.98 9.12 -13.01
CA GLY A 242 -14.34 8.81 -14.29
C GLY A 242 -12.84 9.09 -14.27
N SER A 243 -12.09 8.49 -15.18
CA SER A 243 -10.65 8.72 -15.30
C SER A 243 -10.30 10.17 -15.61
N ILE A 244 -9.37 10.73 -14.85
CA ILE A 244 -8.75 12.04 -15.09
C ILE A 244 -7.24 11.92 -15.36
N GLY A 245 -6.75 10.73 -15.71
CA GLY A 245 -5.34 10.45 -15.93
C GLY A 245 -4.55 10.19 -14.65
N ILE A 246 -5.23 9.76 -13.57
CA ILE A 246 -4.60 9.34 -12.31
C ILE A 246 -5.18 7.99 -11.92
N GLY A 247 -4.57 6.92 -12.42
CA GLY A 247 -4.86 5.55 -12.09
C GLY A 247 -3.77 4.93 -11.22
N PHE A 248 -4.12 3.91 -10.45
CA PHE A 248 -3.24 3.19 -9.55
C PHE A 248 -3.37 1.69 -9.80
N SER A 249 -2.22 1.04 -9.97
CA SER A 249 -2.13 -0.41 -10.12
C SER A 249 -1.20 -0.97 -9.05
N MET A 250 -1.64 -1.99 -8.31
CA MET A 250 -0.82 -2.67 -7.32
C MET A 250 0.38 -3.30 -8.02
N ALA A 251 1.60 -2.99 -7.58
CA ALA A 251 2.84 -3.44 -8.21
C ALA A 251 2.98 -4.97 -8.22
N SER A 252 3.49 -5.53 -9.32
CA SER A 252 3.63 -6.99 -9.49
C SER A 252 4.47 -7.64 -8.40
N ALA A 253 5.47 -6.97 -7.85
CA ALA A 253 6.27 -7.48 -6.74
C ALA A 253 5.42 -7.83 -5.50
N VAL A 254 4.40 -6.99 -5.19
CA VAL A 254 3.43 -7.28 -4.13
C VAL A 254 2.47 -8.38 -4.57
N VAL A 255 1.96 -8.28 -5.81
CA VAL A 255 0.97 -9.23 -6.35
C VAL A 255 1.51 -10.65 -6.35
N GLU A 256 2.71 -10.89 -6.88
CA GLU A 256 3.32 -12.23 -6.93
C GLU A 256 3.48 -12.86 -5.54
N ASN A 257 3.93 -12.06 -4.56
CA ASN A 257 4.07 -12.54 -3.19
C ASN A 257 2.73 -12.95 -2.58
N VAL A 258 1.69 -12.12 -2.76
CA VAL A 258 0.34 -12.41 -2.26
C VAL A 258 -0.25 -13.62 -2.97
N ILE A 259 -0.22 -13.65 -4.30
CA ILE A 259 -0.82 -14.73 -5.10
C ILE A 259 -0.14 -16.08 -4.82
N SER A 260 1.18 -16.11 -4.66
CA SER A 260 1.87 -17.36 -4.30
C SER A 260 1.42 -17.90 -2.94
N GLN A 261 1.20 -17.03 -1.96
CA GLN A 261 0.68 -17.43 -0.64
C GLN A 261 -0.78 -17.88 -0.72
N LEU A 262 -1.63 -17.18 -1.48
CA LEU A 262 -3.01 -17.60 -1.70
C LEU A 262 -3.09 -18.96 -2.41
N GLN A 263 -2.20 -19.24 -3.34
CA GLN A 263 -2.13 -20.52 -4.05
C GLN A 263 -1.65 -21.67 -3.13
N GLU A 264 -0.68 -21.41 -2.24
CA GLU A 264 -0.11 -22.43 -1.36
C GLU A 264 -0.97 -22.66 -0.11
N PHE A 265 -1.51 -21.61 0.49
CA PHE A 265 -2.17 -21.65 1.79
C PHE A 265 -3.66 -21.31 1.78
N GLY A 266 -4.18 -20.74 0.70
CA GLY A 266 -5.55 -20.18 0.63
C GLY A 266 -5.70 -18.84 1.37
N GLU A 267 -4.66 -18.36 2.00
CA GLU A 267 -4.62 -17.13 2.82
C GLU A 267 -3.24 -16.50 2.80
N THR A 268 -3.15 -15.20 3.10
CA THR A 268 -1.86 -14.54 3.29
C THR A 268 -1.33 -14.79 4.70
N ARG A 269 -0.01 -14.93 4.81
CA ARG A 269 0.72 -15.12 6.07
C ARG A 269 1.80 -14.05 6.17
N ARG A 270 1.55 -13.05 6.99
CA ARG A 270 2.48 -11.93 7.18
C ARG A 270 3.32 -12.10 8.44
N GLY A 271 4.59 -11.78 8.32
CA GLY A 271 5.45 -11.64 9.49
C GLY A 271 4.90 -10.58 10.45
N TRP A 272 5.07 -10.81 11.73
CA TRP A 272 4.69 -9.88 12.78
C TRP A 272 5.86 -9.72 13.76
N LEU A 273 6.29 -8.47 13.94
CA LEU A 273 7.37 -8.11 14.87
C LEU A 273 6.85 -7.90 16.30
N GLY A 274 5.64 -7.38 16.45
CA GLY A 274 5.02 -7.11 17.75
C GLY A 274 5.52 -5.82 18.40
N VAL A 275 5.61 -4.75 17.64
CA VAL A 275 5.94 -3.40 18.10
C VAL A 275 4.89 -2.39 17.63
N ARG A 276 4.68 -1.34 18.42
CA ARG A 276 4.04 -0.11 17.94
C ARG A 276 5.12 0.88 17.59
N ILE A 277 4.96 1.55 16.47
CA ILE A 277 6.02 2.34 15.85
C ILE A 277 5.52 3.70 15.35
N SER A 278 6.43 4.64 15.24
CA SER A 278 6.22 5.91 14.54
C SER A 278 7.45 6.32 13.74
N ASP A 279 7.25 7.21 12.77
CA ASP A 279 8.36 7.85 12.08
C ASP A 279 9.15 8.77 13.04
N ILE A 280 10.44 8.94 12.75
CA ILE A 280 11.30 9.84 13.51
C ILE A 280 11.02 11.28 13.07
N THR A 281 10.57 12.11 14.03
CA THR A 281 10.36 13.54 13.83
C THR A 281 11.65 14.33 14.09
N LYS A 282 11.67 15.59 13.66
CA LYS A 282 12.81 16.48 13.95
C LYS A 282 13.04 16.66 15.46
N ASP A 283 11.97 16.67 16.23
CA ASP A 283 12.04 16.80 17.69
C ASP A 283 12.74 15.58 18.31
N LEU A 284 12.46 14.36 17.80
CA LEU A 284 13.14 13.13 18.22
C LEU A 284 14.63 13.11 17.79
N VAL A 285 14.96 13.67 16.62
CA VAL A 285 16.36 13.82 16.17
C VAL A 285 17.16 14.65 17.17
N GLU A 286 16.60 15.77 17.64
CA GLU A 286 17.25 16.64 18.62
C GLU A 286 17.34 15.97 20.01
N GLU A 287 16.29 15.28 20.45
CA GLU A 287 16.23 14.63 21.76
C GLU A 287 17.23 13.46 21.88
N PHE A 288 17.31 12.62 20.84
CA PHE A 288 18.18 11.44 20.83
C PHE A 288 19.55 11.70 20.21
N GLY A 289 19.81 12.91 19.70
CA GLY A 289 21.08 13.30 19.09
C GLY A 289 21.39 12.51 17.80
N LEU A 290 20.36 12.25 17.00
CA LEU A 290 20.49 11.53 15.73
C LEU A 290 21.05 12.44 14.64
N GLU A 291 21.60 11.86 13.58
CA GLU A 291 22.12 12.61 12.42
C GLU A 291 21.00 13.04 11.45
N ASN A 292 19.93 12.26 11.35
CA ASN A 292 18.83 12.45 10.42
C ASN A 292 17.54 11.80 10.96
N THR A 293 16.48 11.75 10.16
CA THR A 293 15.19 11.13 10.48
C THR A 293 15.08 9.68 10.00
N ASP A 294 16.18 9.05 9.58
CA ASP A 294 16.15 7.65 9.14
C ASP A 294 16.04 6.72 10.34
N GLY A 295 15.22 5.69 10.19
CA GLY A 295 14.89 4.73 11.23
C GLY A 295 13.44 4.81 11.68
N VAL A 296 13.10 3.99 12.65
CA VAL A 296 11.75 3.87 13.17
C VAL A 296 11.77 3.81 14.69
N TYR A 297 11.05 4.73 15.31
CA TYR A 297 10.94 4.80 16.75
C TYR A 297 9.90 3.83 17.29
N ILE A 298 10.27 3.03 18.30
CA ILE A 298 9.37 2.12 19.00
C ILE A 298 8.64 2.87 20.11
N THR A 299 7.32 3.00 19.97
CA THR A 299 6.45 3.67 20.93
C THR A 299 5.95 2.74 22.03
N ASP A 300 5.84 1.43 21.73
CA ASP A 300 5.36 0.41 22.66
C ASP A 300 5.79 -0.99 22.18
N VAL A 301 6.00 -1.91 23.13
CA VAL A 301 6.36 -3.30 22.87
C VAL A 301 5.40 -4.21 23.64
N PRO A 302 4.24 -4.55 23.06
CA PRO A 302 3.29 -5.49 23.66
C PRO A 302 3.90 -6.91 23.78
N GLU A 303 3.18 -7.81 24.47
CA GLU A 303 3.56 -9.22 24.52
C GLU A 303 3.68 -9.81 23.12
N GLY A 304 4.80 -10.46 22.84
CA GLY A 304 5.06 -11.09 21.55
C GLY A 304 6.54 -11.09 21.14
N PRO A 305 6.83 -11.36 19.86
CA PRO A 305 8.17 -11.61 19.32
C PRO A 305 9.21 -10.55 19.68
N ALA A 306 8.86 -9.28 19.59
CA ALA A 306 9.76 -8.17 19.90
C ALA A 306 10.16 -8.16 21.37
N LYS A 307 9.19 -8.36 22.28
CA LYS A 307 9.41 -8.39 23.72
C LYS A 307 10.27 -9.59 24.12
N ASP A 308 9.98 -10.75 23.56
CA ASP A 308 10.73 -11.97 23.78
C ASP A 308 12.20 -11.84 23.34
N ALA A 309 12.44 -11.09 22.27
CA ALA A 309 13.76 -10.79 21.75
C ALA A 309 14.49 -9.66 22.49
N GLY A 310 13.83 -8.96 23.43
CA GLY A 310 14.41 -7.88 24.21
C GLY A 310 14.42 -6.51 23.52
N LEU A 311 13.52 -6.28 22.56
CA LEU A 311 13.20 -4.94 22.07
C LEU A 311 12.48 -4.17 23.18
N LEU A 312 12.72 -2.88 23.27
CA LEU A 312 12.19 -1.99 24.30
C LEU A 312 11.53 -0.76 23.69
N THR A 313 10.62 -0.16 24.43
CA THR A 313 10.13 1.18 24.14
C THR A 313 11.29 2.17 24.14
N ASN A 314 11.26 3.13 23.24
CA ASN A 314 12.31 4.12 22.96
C ASN A 314 13.53 3.58 22.15
N ASP A 315 13.52 2.33 21.73
CA ASP A 315 14.47 1.88 20.71
C ASP A 315 14.17 2.55 19.36
N ILE A 316 15.22 2.78 18.58
CA ILE A 316 15.10 3.21 17.19
C ILE A 316 15.61 2.09 16.30
N ILE A 317 14.73 1.49 15.50
CA ILE A 317 15.11 0.46 14.54
C ILE A 317 15.80 1.11 13.35
N LEU A 318 17.06 0.72 13.11
CA LEU A 318 17.87 1.23 12.00
C LEU A 318 17.92 0.27 10.82
N THR A 319 18.01 -1.05 11.09
CA THR A 319 18.02 -2.08 10.03
C THR A 319 17.16 -3.27 10.42
N PHE A 320 16.56 -3.90 9.40
CA PHE A 320 15.79 -5.14 9.52
C PHE A 320 16.32 -6.13 8.51
N ASP A 321 16.80 -7.28 8.98
CA ASP A 321 17.43 -8.37 8.20
C ASP A 321 18.50 -7.89 7.20
N GLY A 322 19.31 -6.91 7.64
CA GLY A 322 20.42 -6.35 6.85
C GLY A 322 20.00 -5.26 5.86
N GLN A 323 18.73 -4.89 5.80
CA GLN A 323 18.22 -3.79 5.00
C GLN A 323 18.02 -2.54 5.88
N ASP A 324 18.44 -1.38 5.39
CA ASP A 324 18.24 -0.10 6.08
C ASP A 324 16.74 0.22 6.14
N VAL A 325 16.31 0.76 7.29
CA VAL A 325 14.92 1.15 7.54
C VAL A 325 14.88 2.67 7.65
N ARG A 326 14.20 3.35 6.74
CA ARG A 326 14.12 4.81 6.70
C ARG A 326 12.86 5.38 7.36
N ASN A 327 11.77 4.60 7.40
CA ASN A 327 10.48 5.03 7.95
C ASN A 327 9.64 3.82 8.37
N ALA A 328 8.55 4.07 9.10
CA ALA A 328 7.65 3.06 9.63
C ALA A 328 7.03 2.17 8.55
N ARG A 329 6.68 2.75 7.40
CA ARG A 329 6.09 2.00 6.28
C ARG A 329 7.08 0.98 5.69
N GLU A 330 8.32 1.39 5.47
CA GLU A 330 9.36 0.49 4.96
C GLU A 330 9.58 -0.69 5.91
N LEU A 331 9.61 -0.44 7.22
CA LEU A 331 9.68 -1.51 8.21
C LEU A 331 8.47 -2.45 8.14
N VAL A 332 7.25 -1.90 8.05
CA VAL A 332 6.03 -2.73 7.93
C VAL A 332 6.09 -3.63 6.70
N SER A 333 6.54 -3.10 5.56
CA SER A 333 6.69 -3.88 4.32
C SER A 333 7.75 -4.98 4.47
N LEU A 334 8.92 -4.67 5.03
CA LEU A 334 9.99 -5.64 5.24
C LEU A 334 9.55 -6.76 6.19
N VAL A 335 8.89 -6.41 7.28
CA VAL A 335 8.38 -7.39 8.26
C VAL A 335 7.29 -8.28 7.64
N ALA A 336 6.37 -7.70 6.87
CA ALA A 336 5.28 -8.44 6.23
C ALA A 336 5.76 -9.46 5.18
N LEU A 337 6.84 -9.13 4.46
CA LEU A 337 7.43 -10.02 3.45
C LEU A 337 8.35 -11.09 4.06
N ALA A 338 8.78 -10.92 5.29
CA ALA A 338 9.66 -11.88 5.96
C ALA A 338 8.90 -13.16 6.38
N PRO A 339 9.55 -14.33 6.30
CA PRO A 339 8.90 -15.61 6.62
C PRO A 339 8.39 -15.67 8.07
N VAL A 340 7.14 -16.08 8.25
CA VAL A 340 6.56 -16.37 9.58
C VAL A 340 7.35 -17.48 10.26
N GLY A 341 7.71 -17.28 11.54
CA GLY A 341 8.58 -18.20 12.30
C GLY A 341 10.06 -18.08 11.92
N GLY A 342 10.41 -17.24 10.95
CA GLY A 342 11.80 -16.95 10.61
C GLY A 342 12.48 -16.08 11.65
N SER A 343 13.78 -16.30 11.88
CA SER A 343 14.59 -15.47 12.76
C SER A 343 15.30 -14.39 11.94
N VAL A 344 15.05 -13.14 12.24
CA VAL A 344 15.61 -11.96 11.56
C VAL A 344 16.49 -11.14 12.49
N ARG A 345 17.48 -10.47 11.95
CA ARG A 345 18.34 -9.55 12.69
C ARG A 345 17.76 -8.14 12.65
N VAL A 346 17.51 -7.57 13.82
CA VAL A 346 17.06 -6.19 13.99
C VAL A 346 18.18 -5.40 14.67
N VAL A 347 18.65 -4.34 14.03
CA VAL A 347 19.61 -3.42 14.63
C VAL A 347 18.86 -2.22 15.16
N VAL A 348 19.02 -1.96 16.44
CA VAL A 348 18.41 -0.82 17.12
C VAL A 348 19.48 0.13 17.66
N PHE A 349 19.15 1.41 17.75
CA PHE A 349 19.87 2.41 18.52
C PHE A 349 19.18 2.57 19.87
N ARG A 350 19.93 2.36 20.95
CA ARG A 350 19.48 2.40 22.34
C ARG A 350 20.57 3.04 23.20
N ASP A 351 20.25 4.04 24.01
CA ASP A 351 21.16 4.69 24.96
C ASP A 351 22.51 5.11 24.33
N GLY A 352 22.47 5.69 23.12
CA GLY A 352 23.66 6.19 22.43
C GLY A 352 24.52 5.12 21.76
N SER A 353 24.06 3.86 21.67
CA SER A 353 24.79 2.75 21.04
C SER A 353 23.90 1.86 20.20
N THR A 354 24.48 1.23 19.18
CA THR A 354 23.75 0.25 18.35
C THR A 354 23.82 -1.15 18.97
N GLN A 355 22.69 -1.85 18.98
CA GLN A 355 22.57 -3.21 19.44
C GLN A 355 21.92 -4.06 18.33
N THR A 356 22.33 -5.32 18.21
CA THR A 356 21.73 -6.28 17.27
C THR A 356 20.97 -7.32 18.07
N LEU A 357 19.68 -7.46 17.77
CA LEU A 357 18.77 -8.42 18.37
C LEU A 357 18.32 -9.43 17.32
N LEU A 358 18.14 -10.68 17.74
CA LEU A 358 17.59 -11.73 16.89
C LEU A 358 16.13 -11.95 17.27
N VAL A 359 15.22 -11.70 16.35
CA VAL A 359 13.77 -11.78 16.58
C VAL A 359 13.20 -12.91 15.74
N THR A 360 12.44 -13.81 16.35
CA THR A 360 11.66 -14.82 15.63
C THR A 360 10.27 -14.24 15.37
N LEU A 361 9.93 -14.02 14.10
CA LEU A 361 8.68 -13.36 13.73
C LEU A 361 7.46 -14.23 14.03
N GLY A 362 6.42 -13.62 14.58
CA GLY A 362 5.10 -14.20 14.70
C GLY A 362 4.31 -14.10 13.39
N ARG A 363 3.06 -14.56 13.42
CA ARG A 363 2.09 -14.35 12.35
C ARG A 363 1.16 -13.21 12.73
N LEU A 364 0.99 -12.24 11.81
CA LEU A 364 0.16 -11.06 12.05
C LEU A 364 -1.31 -11.43 12.28
N GLU A 365 -1.83 -12.35 11.49
CA GLU A 365 -3.22 -12.79 11.53
C GLU A 365 -3.56 -13.42 12.91
N ASP A 366 -2.65 -14.21 13.48
CA ASP A 366 -2.82 -14.81 14.81
C ASP A 366 -2.80 -13.75 15.91
N ALA A 367 -1.94 -12.73 15.78
CA ALA A 367 -1.87 -11.62 16.73
C ALA A 367 -3.15 -10.78 16.73
N LEU A 368 -3.75 -10.56 15.55
CA LEU A 368 -5.02 -9.84 15.42
C LEU A 368 -6.19 -10.63 16.02
N GLN A 369 -6.23 -11.97 15.81
CA GLN A 369 -7.25 -12.83 16.42
C GLN A 369 -7.12 -12.86 17.93
N ALA A 370 -5.90 -12.92 18.46
CA ALA A 370 -5.66 -12.87 19.91
C ALA A 370 -6.12 -11.54 20.53
N SER A 371 -5.90 -10.43 19.80
CA SER A 371 -6.34 -9.09 20.25
C SER A 371 -7.87 -8.93 20.23
N ALA A 372 -8.56 -9.51 19.26
CA ALA A 372 -10.02 -9.48 19.16
C ALA A 372 -10.72 -10.31 20.25
N GLY A 373 -10.02 -11.26 20.87
CA GLY A 373 -10.55 -12.10 21.95
C GLY A 373 -10.40 -11.51 23.36
N THR A 374 -9.69 -10.40 23.52
CA THR A 374 -9.44 -9.77 24.82
C THR A 374 -10.37 -8.56 24.98
N THR A 375 -11.62 -8.81 25.36
CA THR A 375 -12.45 -7.77 25.95
C THR A 375 -11.84 -7.42 27.30
N LEU A 376 -11.13 -6.30 27.38
CA LEU A 376 -10.71 -5.75 28.66
C LEU A 376 -11.98 -5.31 29.41
N ASP A 377 -12.20 -5.92 30.55
CA ASP A 377 -13.17 -5.48 31.53
C ASP A 377 -12.95 -3.97 31.80
N THR A 378 -13.88 -3.17 31.38
CA THR A 378 -13.88 -1.73 31.65
C THR A 378 -14.30 -1.53 33.11
N PRO A 379 -13.52 -0.89 33.97
CA PRO A 379 -14.01 -0.47 35.26
C PRO A 379 -15.05 0.63 35.05
N ASP A 380 -16.26 0.38 35.56
CA ASP A 380 -17.36 1.34 35.69
C ASP A 380 -16.87 2.53 36.54
N GLY A 381 -16.60 3.66 35.94
CA GLY A 381 -16.08 4.86 36.61
C GLY A 381 -16.96 6.09 36.38
N PRO A 382 -16.99 7.04 37.33
CA PRO A 382 -17.99 8.12 37.44
C PRO A 382 -17.82 9.18 36.34
N ALA A 383 -18.87 9.97 36.15
CA ALA A 383 -19.08 11.05 35.19
C ALA A 383 -17.84 11.87 34.81
N ALA A 384 -17.69 12.13 33.51
CA ALA A 384 -16.56 12.75 32.84
C ALA A 384 -16.06 14.01 33.56
N GLU A 385 -14.89 13.91 34.19
CA GLU A 385 -14.12 15.04 34.69
C GLU A 385 -13.54 15.77 33.50
N GLN A 386 -13.96 17.02 33.25
CA GLN A 386 -13.41 17.89 32.22
C GLN A 386 -12.37 18.82 32.86
N LEU A 387 -11.25 19.01 32.20
CA LEU A 387 -10.17 19.82 32.73
C LEU A 387 -9.47 20.61 31.62
N GLU A 388 -9.27 21.90 31.83
CA GLU A 388 -8.63 22.80 30.88
C GLU A 388 -7.14 22.96 31.20
N THR A 389 -6.28 22.73 30.20
CA THR A 389 -4.82 22.91 30.37
C THR A 389 -4.15 23.22 29.02
N ASN A 390 -3.18 24.13 29.04
CA ASN A 390 -2.33 24.48 27.89
C ASN A 390 -3.12 24.75 26.59
N GLY A 391 -4.32 25.37 26.69
CA GLY A 391 -5.19 25.65 25.53
C GLY A 391 -5.95 24.43 25.02
N MET A 392 -6.08 23.36 25.84
CA MET A 392 -6.88 22.18 25.54
C MET A 392 -7.93 21.96 26.62
N LEU A 393 -9.16 21.61 26.21
CA LEU A 393 -10.18 21.03 27.08
C LEU A 393 -10.12 19.51 26.97
N LEU A 394 -9.77 18.85 28.06
CA LEU A 394 -9.55 17.42 28.16
C LEU A 394 -10.70 16.72 28.88
N ALA A 395 -11.02 15.51 28.48
CA ALA A 395 -12.00 14.66 29.18
C ALA A 395 -11.57 13.18 29.16
N VAL A 396 -12.11 12.40 30.11
CA VAL A 396 -11.99 10.94 30.06
C VAL A 396 -12.73 10.41 28.82
N LEU A 397 -12.10 9.48 28.12
CA LEU A 397 -12.67 8.88 26.92
C LEU A 397 -13.81 7.89 27.29
N THR A 398 -15.07 8.34 27.12
CA THR A 398 -16.26 7.54 27.32
C THR A 398 -16.79 6.93 26.02
N GLU A 399 -17.69 5.94 26.09
CA GLU A 399 -18.36 5.35 24.92
C GLU A 399 -19.06 6.42 24.07
N GLU A 400 -19.74 7.39 24.70
CA GLU A 400 -20.38 8.51 23.98
C GLU A 400 -19.35 9.37 23.20
N MET A 401 -18.15 9.55 23.77
CA MET A 401 -17.06 10.27 23.11
C MET A 401 -16.44 9.47 21.96
N ARG A 402 -16.34 8.14 22.12
CA ARG A 402 -15.90 7.24 21.05
C ARG A 402 -16.81 7.33 19.84
N ASP A 403 -18.11 7.22 20.04
CA ASP A 403 -19.12 7.35 18.99
C ASP A 403 -19.08 8.74 18.34
N ARG A 404 -19.00 9.79 19.15
CA ARG A 404 -18.99 11.18 18.66
C ARG A 404 -17.79 11.52 17.77
N PHE A 405 -16.61 11.00 18.12
CA PHE A 405 -15.36 11.31 17.43
C PHE A 405 -14.87 10.15 16.57
N MET A 406 -15.64 9.07 16.43
CA MET A 406 -15.29 7.86 15.69
C MET A 406 -13.95 7.25 16.13
N ILE A 407 -13.73 7.14 17.45
CA ILE A 407 -12.52 6.61 18.06
C ILE A 407 -12.71 5.11 18.29
N GLY A 408 -11.84 4.30 17.68
CA GLY A 408 -11.89 2.83 17.82
C GLY A 408 -11.68 2.36 19.27
N ASP A 409 -12.28 1.20 19.61
CA ASP A 409 -12.30 0.62 20.95
C ASP A 409 -10.90 0.33 21.53
N GLU A 410 -9.90 0.16 20.66
CA GLU A 410 -8.51 -0.10 21.05
C GLU A 410 -7.75 1.12 21.58
N THR A 411 -8.30 2.34 21.44
CA THR A 411 -7.62 3.56 21.85
C THR A 411 -8.01 3.90 23.28
N ASN A 412 -7.08 3.84 24.21
CA ASN A 412 -7.26 4.29 25.59
C ASN A 412 -6.49 5.58 25.84
N GLY A 413 -7.02 6.48 26.66
CA GLY A 413 -6.37 7.76 26.94
C GLY A 413 -7.36 8.87 27.29
N VAL A 414 -6.92 10.10 27.09
CA VAL A 414 -7.65 11.33 27.39
C VAL A 414 -8.02 12.02 26.07
N VAL A 415 -9.32 12.23 25.84
CA VAL A 415 -9.80 12.86 24.60
C VAL A 415 -9.72 14.39 24.70
N ILE A 416 -9.28 15.03 23.62
CA ILE A 416 -9.31 16.49 23.48
C ILE A 416 -10.70 16.89 22.97
N LEU A 417 -11.46 17.63 23.77
CA LEU A 417 -12.78 18.14 23.41
C LEU A 417 -12.74 19.45 22.63
N GLN A 418 -11.77 20.31 22.99
CA GLN A 418 -11.61 21.63 22.41
C GLN A 418 -10.14 22.03 22.42
N VAL A 419 -9.72 22.76 21.38
CA VAL A 419 -8.40 23.39 21.26
C VAL A 419 -8.64 24.88 21.06
N GLU A 420 -7.93 25.71 21.82
CA GLU A 420 -8.00 27.17 21.73
C GLU A 420 -7.29 27.65 20.44
N GLU A 421 -7.99 28.47 19.65
CA GLU A 421 -7.43 29.04 18.41
C GLU A 421 -6.24 29.95 18.72
N GLY A 422 -5.13 29.74 17.98
CA GLY A 422 -3.88 30.51 18.17
C GLY A 422 -3.03 30.01 19.33
N SER A 423 -3.40 28.92 19.99
CA SER A 423 -2.55 28.26 20.99
C SER A 423 -1.43 27.44 20.34
N GLU A 424 -0.36 27.16 21.09
CA GLU A 424 0.73 26.27 20.63
C GLU A 424 0.21 24.90 20.21
N VAL A 425 -0.78 24.36 20.91
CA VAL A 425 -1.39 23.06 20.59
C VAL A 425 -2.14 23.07 19.26
N ALA A 426 -2.79 24.20 18.91
CA ALA A 426 -3.40 24.40 17.60
C ALA A 426 -2.37 24.47 16.49
N ASP A 427 -1.25 25.20 16.72
CA ASP A 427 -0.14 25.34 15.77
C ASP A 427 0.56 23.99 15.51
N LYS A 428 0.60 23.13 16.53
CA LYS A 428 1.12 21.75 16.42
C LYS A 428 0.09 20.77 15.84
N GLY A 429 -1.06 21.26 15.42
CA GLY A 429 -2.08 20.52 14.68
C GLY A 429 -2.90 19.57 15.54
N LEU A 430 -2.98 19.77 16.84
CA LEU A 430 -3.93 19.07 17.71
C LEU A 430 -5.36 19.55 17.43
N ARG A 431 -6.31 18.64 17.49
CA ARG A 431 -7.72 18.90 17.14
C ARG A 431 -8.68 18.23 18.11
N PRO A 432 -9.92 18.72 18.24
CA PRO A 432 -10.97 17.98 18.90
C PRO A 432 -11.15 16.58 18.32
N GLY A 433 -11.24 15.55 19.19
CA GLY A 433 -11.28 14.15 18.81
C GLY A 433 -9.93 13.43 18.84
N ASP A 434 -8.80 14.15 18.94
CA ASP A 434 -7.51 13.53 19.20
C ASP A 434 -7.47 12.96 20.63
N VAL A 435 -6.78 11.82 20.83
CA VAL A 435 -6.65 11.16 22.14
C VAL A 435 -5.19 11.19 22.58
N ILE A 436 -4.93 11.80 23.73
CA ILE A 436 -3.63 11.75 24.39
C ILE A 436 -3.52 10.40 25.09
N VAL A 437 -2.58 9.57 24.65
CA VAL A 437 -2.35 8.22 25.16
C VAL A 437 -1.25 8.20 26.20
N GLU A 438 -0.21 9.05 26.02
CA GLU A 438 0.91 9.16 26.92
C GLU A 438 1.37 10.63 27.07
N VAL A 439 1.90 10.93 28.23
CA VAL A 439 2.57 12.18 28.54
C VAL A 439 3.90 11.87 29.22
N ALA A 440 5.01 12.42 28.70
CA ALA A 440 6.37 12.15 29.19
C ALA A 440 6.65 10.63 29.28
N GLN A 441 6.24 9.87 28.26
CA GLN A 441 6.45 8.41 28.14
C GLN A 441 5.69 7.57 29.20
N ALA A 442 4.67 8.13 29.81
CA ALA A 442 3.82 7.41 30.75
C ALA A 442 2.37 7.49 30.28
N ALA A 443 1.70 6.33 30.25
CA ALA A 443 0.28 6.23 29.89
C ALA A 443 -0.59 7.11 30.80
N VAL A 444 -1.60 7.73 30.19
CA VAL A 444 -2.59 8.57 30.88
C VAL A 444 -4.01 8.07 30.59
N GLN A 445 -4.88 8.12 31.60
CA GLN A 445 -6.28 7.68 31.47
C GLN A 445 -7.26 8.76 31.87
N THR A 446 -6.82 9.73 32.67
CA THR A 446 -7.63 10.84 33.15
C THR A 446 -6.97 12.19 32.82
N PRO A 447 -7.76 13.27 32.69
CA PRO A 447 -7.20 14.62 32.54
C PRO A 447 -6.24 15.02 33.67
N ALA A 448 -6.47 14.52 34.88
CA ALA A 448 -5.58 14.73 36.02
C ALA A 448 -4.20 14.11 35.80
N ASP A 449 -4.13 12.90 35.19
CA ASP A 449 -2.85 12.26 34.88
C ASP A 449 -2.01 13.15 33.93
N VAL A 450 -2.67 13.76 32.94
CA VAL A 450 -2.01 14.67 31.98
C VAL A 450 -1.38 15.85 32.70
N LEU A 451 -2.13 16.49 33.60
CA LEU A 451 -1.62 17.63 34.39
C LEU A 451 -0.48 17.25 35.30
N ASP A 452 -0.62 16.13 36.02
CA ASP A 452 0.41 15.66 36.96
C ASP A 452 1.73 15.34 36.24
N ARG A 453 1.66 14.79 35.02
CA ARG A 453 2.84 14.52 34.21
C ARG A 453 3.49 15.80 33.67
N ILE A 454 2.68 16.76 33.21
CA ILE A 454 3.16 18.07 32.75
C ILE A 454 3.84 18.81 33.92
N SER A 455 3.22 18.84 35.11
CA SER A 455 3.79 19.50 36.28
C SER A 455 5.08 18.82 36.76
N SER A 456 5.11 17.49 36.79
CA SER A 456 6.31 16.72 37.13
C SER A 456 7.48 17.00 36.18
N ALA A 457 7.20 17.10 34.87
CA ALA A 457 8.21 17.46 33.88
C ALA A 457 8.73 18.91 34.09
N ARG A 458 7.84 19.84 34.44
CA ARG A 458 8.20 21.22 34.76
C ARG A 458 9.08 21.29 36.03
N ASP A 459 8.70 20.57 37.08
CA ASP A 459 9.42 20.49 38.34
C ASP A 459 10.81 19.85 38.15
N ALA A 460 10.95 18.95 37.19
CA ALA A 460 12.23 18.38 36.76
C ALA A 460 13.09 19.33 35.89
N GLY A 461 12.62 20.56 35.62
CA GLY A 461 13.34 21.58 34.86
C GLY A 461 13.30 21.35 33.33
N ARG A 462 12.39 20.52 32.82
CA ARG A 462 12.23 20.34 31.40
C ARG A 462 11.53 21.56 30.79
N ARG A 463 11.92 21.92 29.57
CA ARG A 463 11.30 23.02 28.80
C ARG A 463 10.13 22.58 27.94
N SER A 464 10.05 21.31 27.66
CA SER A 464 8.99 20.70 26.88
C SER A 464 8.63 19.32 27.43
N VAL A 465 7.42 18.85 27.13
CA VAL A 465 6.94 17.51 27.43
C VAL A 465 6.45 16.86 26.14
N LEU A 466 6.77 15.59 25.95
CA LEU A 466 6.36 14.83 24.78
C LEU A 466 5.01 14.17 25.05
N LEU A 467 4.01 14.41 24.19
CA LEU A 467 2.70 13.76 24.18
C LEU A 467 2.67 12.73 23.08
N LEU A 468 2.24 11.50 23.35
CA LEU A 468 1.80 10.57 22.31
C LEU A 468 0.30 10.79 22.09
N VAL A 469 -0.06 11.22 20.88
CA VAL A 469 -1.45 11.54 20.51
C VAL A 469 -1.90 10.64 19.39
N ARG A 470 -3.08 10.06 19.52
CA ARG A 470 -3.75 9.31 18.44
C ARG A 470 -4.81 10.17 17.76
N SER A 471 -4.72 10.24 16.43
CA SER A 471 -5.68 10.91 15.57
C SER A 471 -6.16 9.92 14.51
N GLN A 472 -7.43 9.61 14.45
CA GLN A 472 -8.02 8.66 13.48
C GLN A 472 -7.23 7.33 13.34
N GLY A 473 -6.82 6.76 14.48
CA GLY A 473 -6.09 5.49 14.54
C GLY A 473 -4.57 5.59 14.36
N SER A 474 -4.04 6.73 13.90
CA SER A 474 -2.59 6.96 13.75
C SER A 474 -2.01 7.64 14.97
N GLY A 475 -0.89 7.11 15.53
CA GLY A 475 -0.17 7.72 16.64
C GLY A 475 0.90 8.69 16.14
N ARG A 476 1.02 9.86 16.77
CA ARG A 476 2.10 10.83 16.54
C ARG A 476 2.57 11.46 17.83
N PHE A 477 3.85 11.83 17.89
CA PHE A 477 4.37 12.60 19.00
C PHE A 477 4.21 14.10 18.77
N VAL A 478 3.88 14.80 19.86
CA VAL A 478 3.77 16.26 19.88
C VAL A 478 4.55 16.77 21.10
N ALA A 479 5.62 17.50 20.87
CA ALA A 479 6.34 18.17 21.95
C ALA A 479 5.59 19.45 22.33
N LEU A 480 5.11 19.54 23.58
CA LEU A 480 4.42 20.70 24.12
C LEU A 480 5.36 21.51 25.02
N SER A 481 5.50 22.80 24.75
CA SER A 481 6.30 23.71 25.61
C SER A 481 5.63 23.87 27.00
N ILE A 482 6.42 23.72 28.05
CA ILE A 482 5.95 23.82 29.44
C ILE A 482 6.73 24.89 30.24
N SER A 483 7.50 25.73 29.53
CA SER A 483 8.11 26.93 30.13
C SER A 483 7.03 27.98 30.42
N GLU A 484 7.16 28.68 31.55
CA GLU A 484 6.31 29.83 31.92
C GLU A 484 6.29 30.91 30.85
#